data_46880a0faa76496e2af6d00e21815b06
#
_entry.id   46880a0faa76496e2af6d00e21815b06
#
_cell.length_a   1.000
_cell.length_b   1.000
_cell.length_c   1.000
_cell.angle_alpha   90.00
_cell.angle_beta   90.00
_cell.angle_gamma   90.00
#
_symmetry.space_group_name_H-M   'P 1'
#
loop_
_entity.id
_entity.type
_entity.pdbx_description
1 polymer ?
#
loop_
_entity_poly.entity_id
_entity_poly.type
_entity_poly.pdbx_seq_one_letter_code
_entity_poly.pdbx_strand_id
1 'polypeptide(L)'
;MSKEKVLFVNQEIMPYIPESEMSKAGLDLPKGIQERGYEVRTFMPKYGCINERRNQLHEVIRLSGMNLIIDDTDHPLIIKVATLQPARMQVYFIYNEDYFQRNPGKGLETEELPELNDERCIFFVRGTIETVKKLRWEASIVHCQGWLSALTPLYVKKVYADDPSFRGSKVVYS
;
A
#
# COMPACT_ATOMS: atom_id res chain seq x y z
N MET A 1 21.16 -15.78 -9.06
CA MET A 1 19.80 -15.49 -9.54
C MET A 1 19.18 -14.37 -8.73
N SER A 2 18.52 -13.45 -9.40
CA SER A 2 17.73 -12.44 -8.71
C SER A 2 16.54 -13.11 -8.02
N LYS A 3 16.22 -12.67 -6.80
CA LYS A 3 15.02 -13.15 -6.08
C LYS A 3 13.76 -12.71 -6.82
N GLU A 4 12.76 -13.56 -6.86
CA GLU A 4 11.44 -13.15 -7.31
C GLU A 4 10.86 -12.10 -6.35
N LYS A 5 10.17 -11.13 -6.90
CA LYS A 5 9.66 -9.97 -6.18
C LYS A 5 8.15 -10.05 -6.04
N VAL A 6 7.67 -9.98 -4.81
CA VAL A 6 6.25 -10.02 -4.50
C VAL A 6 5.82 -8.70 -3.87
N LEU A 7 4.87 -8.04 -4.52
CA LEU A 7 4.25 -6.82 -4.04
C LEU A 7 2.95 -7.16 -3.32
N PHE A 8 2.82 -6.68 -2.09
CA PHE A 8 1.58 -6.77 -1.33
C PHE A 8 0.90 -5.41 -1.26
N VAL A 9 -0.33 -5.34 -1.76
CA VAL A 9 -1.17 -4.16 -1.70
C VAL A 9 -2.27 -4.46 -0.69
N ASN A 10 -2.02 -4.13 0.57
CA ASN A 10 -2.83 -4.54 1.70
C ASN A 10 -3.66 -3.40 2.26
N GLN A 11 -4.91 -3.69 2.58
CA GLN A 11 -5.78 -2.75 3.26
C GLN A 11 -5.40 -2.60 4.73
N GLU A 12 -4.99 -3.69 5.38
CA GLU A 12 -4.70 -3.76 6.81
C GLU A 12 -3.45 -4.59 7.10
N ILE A 13 -2.59 -4.12 8.01
CA ILE A 13 -1.40 -4.84 8.46
C ILE A 13 -1.20 -4.61 9.95
N MET A 14 -1.12 -5.68 10.75
CA MET A 14 -0.64 -5.60 12.13
C MET A 14 0.85 -5.23 12.13
N PRO A 15 1.37 -4.54 13.12
CA PRO A 15 0.73 -4.02 14.34
C PRO A 15 0.20 -2.60 14.19
N TYR A 16 0.16 -2.04 12.98
CA TYR A 16 -0.18 -0.64 12.76
C TYR A 16 -1.65 -0.34 13.05
N ILE A 17 -2.49 -1.32 12.88
CA ILE A 17 -3.91 -1.27 13.20
C ILE A 17 -4.29 -2.42 14.12
N PRO A 18 -5.45 -2.34 14.80
CA PRO A 18 -5.89 -3.38 15.70
C PRO A 18 -5.98 -4.76 15.04
N GLU A 19 -5.87 -5.81 15.84
CA GLU A 19 -5.95 -7.19 15.38
C GLU A 19 -7.32 -7.50 14.76
N SER A 20 -7.28 -8.04 13.54
CA SER A 20 -8.42 -8.62 12.83
C SER A 20 -7.88 -9.77 11.98
N GLU A 21 -8.76 -10.58 11.41
CA GLU A 21 -8.32 -11.62 10.48
C GLU A 21 -7.54 -11.03 9.30
N MET A 22 -8.01 -9.90 8.77
CA MET A 22 -7.38 -9.21 7.66
C MET A 22 -6.03 -8.62 8.04
N SER A 23 -5.92 -7.92 9.17
CA SER A 23 -4.66 -7.30 9.61
C SER A 23 -3.61 -8.33 9.97
N LYS A 24 -4.03 -9.45 10.57
CA LYS A 24 -3.15 -10.57 10.88
C LYS A 24 -2.61 -11.23 9.61
N ALA A 25 -3.49 -11.53 8.66
CA ALA A 25 -3.08 -12.07 7.36
C ALA A 25 -2.18 -11.09 6.60
N GLY A 26 -2.44 -9.79 6.72
CA GLY A 26 -1.62 -8.73 6.13
C GLY A 26 -0.19 -8.69 6.66
N LEU A 27 0.03 -9.15 7.88
CA LEU A 27 1.37 -9.32 8.46
C LEU A 27 1.95 -10.69 8.13
N ASP A 28 1.21 -11.75 8.43
CA ASP A 28 1.73 -13.12 8.40
C ASP A 28 2.07 -13.61 6.99
N LEU A 29 1.26 -13.27 6.00
CA LEU A 29 1.48 -13.73 4.63
C LEU A 29 2.73 -13.10 4.00
N PRO A 30 2.92 -11.77 4.00
CA PRO A 30 4.16 -11.19 3.48
C PRO A 30 5.40 -11.67 4.21
N LYS A 31 5.31 -11.78 5.53
CA LYS A 31 6.41 -12.28 6.36
C LYS A 31 6.79 -13.71 5.98
N GLY A 32 5.81 -14.60 5.84
CA GLY A 32 6.05 -15.99 5.46
C GLY A 32 6.64 -16.13 4.06
N ILE A 33 6.22 -15.30 3.13
CA ILE A 33 6.78 -15.26 1.77
C ILE A 33 8.23 -14.78 1.79
N GLN A 34 8.52 -13.72 2.55
CA GLN A 34 9.90 -13.23 2.71
C GLN A 34 10.82 -14.30 3.33
N GLU A 35 10.35 -15.02 4.34
CA GLU A 35 11.09 -16.10 4.97
C GLU A 35 11.42 -17.26 4.01
N ARG A 36 10.64 -17.42 2.94
CA ARG A 36 10.89 -18.39 1.89
C ARG A 36 11.85 -17.91 0.81
N GLY A 37 12.46 -16.75 0.98
CA GLY A 37 13.51 -16.25 0.11
C GLY A 37 13.06 -15.31 -0.99
N TYR A 38 11.80 -14.87 -1.00
CA TYR A 38 11.30 -13.87 -1.93
C TYR A 38 11.67 -12.47 -1.44
N GLU A 39 11.86 -11.55 -2.37
CA GLU A 39 11.96 -10.13 -2.03
C GLU A 39 10.53 -9.56 -1.94
N VAL A 40 10.21 -8.95 -0.80
CA VAL A 40 8.85 -8.51 -0.50
C VAL A 40 8.82 -7.01 -0.24
N ARG A 41 7.84 -6.32 -0.82
CA ARG A 41 7.46 -4.96 -0.44
C ARG A 41 5.96 -4.93 -0.17
N THR A 42 5.58 -4.30 0.92
CA THR A 42 4.19 -4.17 1.33
C THR A 42 3.76 -2.73 1.36
N PHE A 43 2.53 -2.48 0.94
CA PHE A 43 1.91 -1.16 0.92
C PHE A 43 0.59 -1.22 1.67
N MET A 44 0.28 -0.18 2.42
CA MET A 44 -1.02 0.03 3.04
C MET A 44 -1.34 1.52 3.11
N PRO A 45 -2.62 1.90 3.27
CA PRO A 45 -2.96 3.29 3.54
C PRO A 45 -2.43 3.71 4.92
N LYS A 46 -1.97 4.95 5.02
CA LYS A 46 -1.64 5.52 6.33
C LYS A 46 -2.91 6.13 6.94
N TYR A 47 -3.65 5.31 7.66
CA TYR A 47 -4.84 5.76 8.37
C TYR A 47 -4.52 6.73 9.50
N GLY A 48 -5.45 7.63 9.82
CA GLY A 48 -5.28 8.60 10.89
C GLY A 48 -5.07 7.98 12.27
N CYS A 49 -5.59 6.77 12.51
CA CYS A 49 -5.41 6.04 13.76
C CYS A 49 -3.99 5.50 13.96
N ILE A 50 -3.15 5.48 12.94
CA ILE A 50 -1.78 4.94 13.05
C ILE A 50 -0.88 5.96 13.75
N ASN A 51 -0.31 5.55 14.88
CA ASN A 51 0.64 6.37 15.62
C ASN A 51 2.01 6.31 14.95
N GLU A 52 2.38 7.39 14.25
CA GLU A 52 3.62 7.46 13.48
C GLU A 52 4.88 7.38 14.36
N ARG A 53 4.84 8.06 15.50
CA ARG A 53 5.99 8.10 16.42
C ARG A 53 6.24 6.74 17.05
N ARG A 54 5.18 6.10 17.54
CA ARG A 54 5.26 4.78 18.19
C ARG A 54 5.76 3.71 17.21
N ASN A 55 5.31 3.79 15.97
CA ASN A 55 5.64 2.82 14.93
C ASN A 55 6.85 3.23 14.08
N GLN A 56 7.49 4.34 14.42
CA GLN A 56 8.70 4.82 13.75
C GLN A 56 8.53 5.00 12.23
N LEU A 57 7.42 5.62 11.83
CA LEU A 57 7.21 5.97 10.43
C LEU A 57 8.09 7.17 10.05
N HIS A 58 8.71 7.08 8.88
CA HIS A 58 9.53 8.16 8.32
C HIS A 58 9.03 8.52 6.93
N GLU A 59 8.89 9.82 6.66
CA GLU A 59 8.57 10.29 5.32
C GLU A 59 9.75 10.06 4.38
N VAL A 60 9.46 9.52 3.19
CA VAL A 60 10.47 9.36 2.14
C VAL A 60 10.28 10.50 1.14
N ILE A 61 11.05 11.56 1.32
CA ILE A 61 10.90 12.82 0.57
C ILE A 61 11.06 12.59 -0.94
N ARG A 62 12.02 11.79 -1.35
CA ARG A 62 12.27 11.50 -2.77
C ARG A 62 11.12 10.78 -3.48
N LEU A 63 10.26 10.10 -2.72
CA LEU A 63 9.08 9.40 -3.25
C LEU A 63 7.79 10.21 -3.10
N SER A 64 7.83 11.24 -2.25
CA SER A 64 6.68 12.10 -1.96
C SER A 64 6.59 13.28 -2.93
N GLY A 65 5.45 13.97 -2.90
CA GLY A 65 5.24 15.21 -3.64
C GLY A 65 4.63 15.05 -5.03
N MET A 66 4.39 13.83 -5.49
CA MET A 66 3.63 13.62 -6.72
C MET A 66 2.17 14.01 -6.49
N ASN A 67 1.59 14.81 -7.38
CA ASN A 67 0.16 15.09 -7.36
C ASN A 67 -0.59 14.04 -8.15
N LEU A 68 -1.57 13.40 -7.51
CA LEU A 68 -2.51 12.53 -8.18
C LEU A 68 -3.79 13.31 -8.43
N ILE A 69 -4.17 13.44 -9.70
CA ILE A 69 -5.41 14.13 -10.09
C ILE A 69 -6.55 13.13 -10.02
N ILE A 70 -7.54 13.43 -9.17
CA ILE A 70 -8.75 12.65 -9.02
C ILE A 70 -9.92 13.63 -9.05
N ASP A 71 -10.89 13.40 -9.93
CA ASP A 71 -12.07 14.26 -10.11
C ASP A 71 -11.69 15.75 -10.26
N ASP A 72 -10.73 16.02 -11.15
CA ASP A 72 -10.20 17.35 -11.48
C ASP A 72 -9.56 18.11 -10.31
N THR A 73 -9.25 17.43 -9.20
CA THR A 73 -8.54 18.02 -8.06
C THR A 73 -7.21 17.33 -7.81
N ASP A 74 -6.23 18.14 -7.39
CA ASP A 74 -4.90 17.67 -7.06
C ASP A 74 -4.85 17.12 -5.64
N HIS A 75 -4.26 15.93 -5.49
CA HIS A 75 -4.04 15.32 -4.18
C HIS A 75 -2.57 14.95 -4.04
N PRO A 76 -1.81 15.66 -3.18
CA PRO A 76 -0.40 15.35 -2.98
C PRO A 76 -0.22 13.95 -2.37
N LEU A 77 0.64 13.15 -2.99
CA LEU A 77 1.02 11.84 -2.48
C LEU A 77 2.19 11.97 -1.51
N ILE A 78 2.00 11.53 -0.28
CA ILE A 78 3.05 11.44 0.72
C ILE A 78 3.30 9.98 1.01
N ILE A 79 4.57 9.58 0.99
CA ILE A 79 5.02 8.21 1.24
C ILE A 79 5.77 8.18 2.56
N LYS A 80 5.31 7.32 3.46
CA LYS A 80 6.01 7.02 4.71
C LYS A 80 6.43 5.56 4.71
N VAL A 81 7.50 5.26 5.44
CA VAL A 81 8.05 3.92 5.52
C VAL A 81 8.32 3.56 6.98
N ALA A 82 8.06 2.31 7.31
CA ALA A 82 8.51 1.70 8.56
C ALA A 82 9.08 0.32 8.27
N THR A 83 9.95 -0.15 9.17
CA THR A 83 10.52 -1.50 9.09
C THR A 83 9.96 -2.34 10.23
N LEU A 84 9.29 -3.43 9.89
CA LEU A 84 8.79 -4.40 10.86
C LEU A 84 9.93 -5.30 11.34
N GLN A 85 10.15 -5.29 12.65
CA GLN A 85 11.12 -6.18 13.31
C GLN A 85 10.42 -7.43 13.83
N PRO A 86 11.09 -8.56 13.97
CA PRO A 86 12.50 -8.82 13.62
C PRO A 86 12.74 -9.16 12.14
N ALA A 87 11.68 -9.34 11.36
CA ALA A 87 11.76 -9.81 9.96
C ALA A 87 12.40 -8.78 9.00
N ARG A 88 12.64 -7.55 9.43
CA ARG A 88 13.12 -6.44 8.60
C ARG A 88 12.28 -6.20 7.34
N MET A 89 10.99 -6.42 7.45
CA MET A 89 10.05 -6.21 6.36
C MET A 89 9.70 -4.73 6.23
N GLN A 90 9.91 -4.16 5.05
CA GLN A 90 9.55 -2.77 4.79
C GLN A 90 8.06 -2.64 4.48
N VAL A 91 7.43 -1.69 5.14
CA VAL A 91 6.04 -1.31 4.88
C VAL A 91 5.99 0.14 4.43
N TYR A 92 5.40 0.36 3.26
CA TYR A 92 5.19 1.68 2.68
C TYR A 92 3.76 2.12 2.95
N PHE A 93 3.61 3.34 3.42
CA PHE A 93 2.31 3.93 3.76
C PHE A 93 1.96 5.01 2.73
N ILE A 94 0.80 4.85 2.13
CA ILE A 94 0.23 5.82 1.19
C ILE A 94 -0.62 6.80 1.99
N TYR A 95 -0.27 8.09 1.91
CA TYR A 95 -0.92 9.12 2.70
C TYR A 95 -1.34 10.32 1.88
N ASN A 96 -2.50 10.83 2.21
CA ASN A 96 -3.00 12.12 1.81
C ASN A 96 -3.97 12.60 2.88
N GLU A 97 -3.90 13.89 3.22
CA GLU A 97 -4.69 14.48 4.29
C GLU A 97 -6.19 14.40 4.01
N ASP A 98 -6.61 14.59 2.76
CA ASP A 98 -8.03 14.59 2.40
C ASP A 98 -8.67 13.21 2.55
N TYR A 99 -7.91 12.14 2.31
CA TYR A 99 -8.44 10.78 2.27
C TYR A 99 -8.18 9.96 3.53
N PHE A 100 -7.07 10.18 4.22
CA PHE A 100 -6.64 9.28 5.28
C PHE A 100 -6.36 9.95 6.63
N GLN A 101 -6.40 11.29 6.72
CA GLN A 101 -6.23 11.97 8.00
C GLN A 101 -7.57 12.42 8.56
N ARG A 102 -8.26 11.54 9.27
CA ARG A 102 -9.44 11.93 10.02
C ARG A 102 -9.46 11.26 11.37
N ASN A 103 -9.87 12.02 12.39
CA ASN A 103 -10.12 11.58 13.76
C ASN A 103 -9.06 10.62 14.33
N PRO A 104 -7.84 11.11 14.64
CA PRO A 104 -6.85 10.27 15.30
C PRO A 104 -7.47 9.62 16.55
N GLY A 105 -7.50 8.29 16.59
CA GLY A 105 -8.01 7.53 17.73
C GLY A 105 -9.38 6.88 17.55
N LYS A 106 -10.04 7.11 16.43
CA LYS A 106 -11.26 6.36 16.06
C LYS A 106 -10.91 5.43 14.90
N GLY A 107 -10.98 4.17 15.09
CA GLY A 107 -10.88 3.07 14.12
C GLY A 107 -10.48 3.33 12.66
N LEU A 108 -10.74 2.39 11.82
CA LEU A 108 -10.55 2.55 10.38
C LEU A 108 -11.68 3.42 9.82
N GLU A 109 -11.34 4.62 9.41
CA GLU A 109 -12.28 5.65 8.95
C GLU A 109 -12.99 5.33 7.63
N THR A 110 -12.74 4.16 7.08
CA THR A 110 -13.33 3.71 5.83
C THR A 110 -14.85 3.54 5.89
N GLU A 111 -15.39 3.30 7.08
CA GLU A 111 -16.84 3.14 7.29
C GLU A 111 -17.57 4.47 7.50
N GLU A 112 -16.84 5.51 7.93
CA GLU A 112 -17.45 6.79 8.30
C GLU A 112 -17.72 7.72 7.11
N LEU A 113 -17.12 7.45 5.95
CA LEU A 113 -17.23 8.32 4.76
C LEU A 113 -17.39 7.49 3.48
N PRO A 114 -18.50 6.77 3.35
CA PRO A 114 -18.71 5.93 2.18
C PRO A 114 -18.65 6.70 0.85
N GLU A 115 -18.99 7.97 0.84
CA GLU A 115 -18.94 8.83 -0.34
C GLU A 115 -17.54 9.12 -0.87
N LEU A 116 -16.49 8.90 -0.06
CA LEU A 116 -15.10 9.08 -0.47
C LEU A 116 -14.36 7.77 -0.75
N ASN A 117 -15.03 6.65 -0.56
CA ASN A 117 -14.34 5.36 -0.62
C ASN A 117 -13.87 5.00 -2.04
N ASP A 118 -14.59 5.41 -3.08
CA ASP A 118 -14.16 5.23 -4.47
C ASP A 118 -12.86 5.99 -4.75
N GLU A 119 -12.80 7.26 -4.39
CA GLU A 119 -11.60 8.08 -4.54
C GLU A 119 -10.43 7.58 -3.70
N ARG A 120 -10.71 7.08 -2.49
CA ARG A 120 -9.70 6.45 -1.62
C ARG A 120 -9.08 5.22 -2.28
N CYS A 121 -9.91 4.38 -2.91
CA CYS A 121 -9.41 3.21 -3.66
C CYS A 121 -8.51 3.65 -4.81
N ILE A 122 -8.94 4.63 -5.59
CA ILE A 122 -8.16 5.17 -6.71
C ILE A 122 -6.84 5.73 -6.21
N PHE A 123 -6.87 6.56 -5.18
CA PHE A 123 -5.67 7.19 -4.63
C PHE A 123 -4.68 6.16 -4.09
N PHE A 124 -5.16 5.21 -3.31
CA PHE A 124 -4.31 4.17 -2.73
C PHE A 124 -3.63 3.33 -3.81
N VAL A 125 -4.40 2.83 -4.77
CA VAL A 125 -3.86 1.95 -5.82
C VAL A 125 -2.90 2.71 -6.73
N ARG A 126 -3.28 3.90 -7.22
CA ARG A 126 -2.42 4.71 -8.07
C ARG A 126 -1.15 5.15 -7.33
N GLY A 127 -1.29 5.56 -6.08
CA GLY A 127 -0.14 5.95 -5.24
C GLY A 127 0.84 4.80 -5.05
N THR A 128 0.34 3.60 -4.81
CA THR A 128 1.16 2.40 -4.70
C THR A 128 1.90 2.11 -6.00
N ILE A 129 1.20 2.08 -7.12
CA ILE A 129 1.78 1.77 -8.44
C ILE A 129 2.83 2.81 -8.84
N GLU A 130 2.53 4.09 -8.71
CA GLU A 130 3.47 5.16 -9.05
C GLU A 130 4.72 5.12 -8.16
N THR A 131 4.58 4.73 -6.90
CA THR A 131 5.73 4.54 -6.01
C THR A 131 6.59 3.37 -6.44
N VAL A 132 6.00 2.23 -6.78
CA VAL A 132 6.72 1.05 -7.29
C VAL A 132 7.48 1.39 -8.57
N LYS A 133 6.88 2.18 -9.46
CA LYS A 133 7.56 2.69 -10.67
C LYS A 133 8.77 3.55 -10.34
N LYS A 134 8.64 4.48 -9.41
CA LYS A 134 9.77 5.31 -8.96
C LYS A 134 10.89 4.50 -8.34
N LEU A 135 10.56 3.41 -7.66
CA LEU A 135 11.53 2.49 -7.10
C LEU A 135 12.21 1.63 -8.18
N ARG A 136 11.73 1.66 -9.40
CA ARG A 136 12.19 0.80 -10.51
C ARG A 136 12.21 -0.67 -10.11
N TRP A 137 11.14 -1.09 -9.46
CA TRP A 137 11.01 -2.44 -8.90
C TRP A 137 10.00 -3.24 -9.72
N GLU A 138 10.47 -4.33 -10.32
CA GLU A 138 9.65 -5.19 -11.19
C GLU A 138 8.99 -6.28 -10.36
N ALA A 139 7.68 -6.16 -10.12
CA ALA A 139 6.94 -7.15 -9.37
C ALA A 139 6.62 -8.38 -10.23
N SER A 140 7.02 -9.56 -9.77
CA SER A 140 6.63 -10.84 -10.40
C SER A 140 5.20 -11.19 -10.05
N ILE A 141 4.82 -10.96 -8.81
CA ILE A 141 3.47 -11.21 -8.27
C ILE A 141 2.99 -9.97 -7.55
N VAL A 142 1.74 -9.60 -7.80
CA VAL A 142 1.04 -8.54 -7.07
C VAL A 142 -0.11 -9.20 -6.32
N HIS A 143 -0.03 -9.22 -5.00
CA HIS A 143 -1.08 -9.75 -4.14
C HIS A 143 -1.88 -8.61 -3.53
N CYS A 144 -3.18 -8.61 -3.74
CA CYS A 144 -4.10 -7.57 -3.29
C CYS A 144 -4.99 -8.09 -2.17
N GLN A 145 -5.18 -7.30 -1.12
CA GLN A 145 -6.00 -7.66 0.02
C GLN A 145 -7.02 -6.56 0.33
N GLY A 146 -8.26 -6.95 0.45
CA GLY A 146 -9.34 -6.06 0.86
C GLY A 146 -9.88 -5.16 -0.26
N TRP A 147 -11.02 -4.53 -0.01
CA TRP A 147 -11.72 -3.74 -1.02
C TRP A 147 -10.97 -2.46 -1.42
N LEU A 148 -10.16 -1.86 -0.54
CA LEU A 148 -9.34 -0.69 -0.90
C LEU A 148 -8.30 -1.01 -1.98
N SER A 149 -7.90 -2.27 -2.11
CA SER A 149 -6.96 -2.72 -3.14
C SER A 149 -7.64 -3.27 -4.40
N ALA A 150 -8.97 -3.27 -4.45
CA ALA A 150 -9.74 -3.96 -5.49
C ALA A 150 -9.49 -3.46 -6.92
N LEU A 151 -9.07 -2.21 -7.09
CA LEU A 151 -8.73 -1.64 -8.39
C LEU A 151 -7.34 -2.05 -8.89
N THR A 152 -6.52 -2.67 -8.06
CA THR A 152 -5.14 -3.04 -8.43
C THR A 152 -5.09 -3.93 -9.68
N PRO A 153 -5.91 -5.01 -9.80
CA PRO A 153 -5.88 -5.83 -11.01
C PRO A 153 -6.17 -5.06 -12.28
N LEU A 154 -7.14 -4.14 -12.23
CA LEU A 154 -7.49 -3.29 -13.38
C LEU A 154 -6.31 -2.42 -13.80
N TYR A 155 -5.69 -1.73 -12.85
CA TYR A 155 -4.55 -0.86 -13.14
C TYR A 155 -3.34 -1.66 -13.66
N VAL A 156 -2.98 -2.74 -13.01
CA VAL A 156 -1.83 -3.56 -13.39
C VAL A 156 -2.03 -4.19 -14.76
N LYS A 157 -3.22 -4.71 -15.07
CA LYS A 157 -3.47 -5.48 -16.30
C LYS A 157 -3.91 -4.62 -17.48
N LYS A 158 -4.40 -3.42 -17.27
CA LYS A 158 -4.90 -2.54 -18.32
C LYS A 158 -4.14 -1.22 -18.42
N VAL A 159 -4.10 -0.44 -17.36
CA VAL A 159 -3.51 0.90 -17.40
C VAL A 159 -1.98 0.86 -17.47
N TYR A 160 -1.36 -0.03 -16.73
CA TYR A 160 0.11 -0.18 -16.65
C TYR A 160 0.60 -1.49 -17.29
N ALA A 161 -0.19 -2.07 -18.19
CA ALA A 161 0.12 -3.37 -18.79
C ALA A 161 1.48 -3.41 -19.51
N ASP A 162 1.88 -2.29 -20.10
CA ASP A 162 3.14 -2.18 -20.85
C ASP A 162 4.28 -1.56 -20.00
N ASP A 163 4.00 -1.19 -18.75
CA ASP A 163 5.02 -0.64 -17.86
C ASP A 163 6.00 -1.73 -17.43
N PRO A 164 7.33 -1.47 -17.51
CA PRO A 164 8.33 -2.47 -17.11
C PRO A 164 8.14 -3.03 -15.71
N SER A 165 7.62 -2.24 -14.77
CA SER A 165 7.39 -2.68 -13.38
C SER A 165 6.31 -3.76 -13.27
N PHE A 166 5.34 -3.78 -14.20
CA PHE A 166 4.14 -4.64 -14.10
C PHE A 166 3.87 -5.52 -15.32
N ARG A 167 4.62 -5.35 -16.40
CA ARG A 167 4.39 -6.05 -17.67
C ARG A 167 4.26 -7.57 -17.54
N GLY A 168 5.08 -8.18 -16.69
CA GLY A 168 5.07 -9.62 -16.45
C GLY A 168 4.37 -10.05 -15.16
N SER A 169 3.71 -9.14 -14.44
CA SER A 169 3.14 -9.44 -13.13
C SER A 169 1.93 -10.35 -13.21
N LYS A 170 1.87 -11.33 -12.32
CA LYS A 170 0.66 -12.08 -12.00
C LYS A 170 -0.06 -11.42 -10.84
N VAL A 171 -1.38 -11.36 -10.89
CA VAL A 171 -2.17 -10.71 -9.85
C VAL A 171 -3.01 -11.75 -9.11
N VAL A 172 -2.96 -11.69 -7.79
CA VAL A 172 -3.77 -12.51 -6.87
C VAL A 172 -4.57 -11.57 -6.00
N TYR A 173 -5.87 -11.83 -5.85
CA TYR A 173 -6.76 -11.04 -5.01
C TYR A 173 -7.40 -11.91 -3.91
N SER A 174 -7.38 -11.40 -2.68
CA SER A 174 -8.03 -12.06 -1.54
C SER A 174 -8.80 -11.09 -0.65
#